data_c97d9787460c0fafc9feb1d24e1375d7
#
_entry.id   c97d9787460c0fafc9feb1d24e1375d7
#
_cell.length_a   1.000
_cell.length_b   1.000
_cell.length_c   1.000
_cell.angle_alpha   90.00
_cell.angle_beta   90.00
_cell.angle_gamma   90.00
#
_symmetry.space_group_name_H-M   'P 1'
#
loop_
_entity.id
_entity.type
_entity.pdbx_description
1 polymer ?
#
loop_
_entity_poly.entity_id
_entity_poly.type
_entity_poly.pdbx_seq_one_letter_code
_entity_poly.pdbx_strand_id
1 'polypeptide(L)'
;MRKITVKGGRITEYDLHPRGMRVDEALARLERIVSVERGKGRGVFAVVTGYGSTGGTALIKNAVIAKCRTYLRQNHIRGFLDGEFAGDIFSPQALSFPELCSLPVSAHRSPNPGVIYIAV
;
A
#
# COMPACT_ATOMS: atom_id res chain seq x y z
N MET A 1 1.72 13.74 2.80
CA MET A 1 0.46 12.99 2.72
C MET A 1 -0.44 13.60 1.66
N ARG A 2 -1.01 12.79 0.81
CA ARG A 2 -1.85 13.23 -0.30
C ARG A 2 -3.11 12.38 -0.34
N LYS A 3 -4.25 13.00 -0.69
CA LYS A 3 -5.53 12.30 -0.82
C LYS A 3 -5.87 12.11 -2.29
N ILE A 4 -6.36 10.92 -2.62
CA ILE A 4 -6.80 10.56 -3.96
C ILE A 4 -8.31 10.38 -3.92
N THR A 5 -9.03 11.06 -4.80
CA THR A 5 -10.47 10.85 -4.93
C THR A 5 -10.70 9.58 -5.74
N VAL A 6 -11.53 8.69 -5.21
CA VAL A 6 -11.87 7.42 -5.86
C VAL A 6 -13.38 7.35 -6.06
N LYS A 7 -13.83 6.42 -6.89
CA LYS A 7 -15.26 6.14 -7.03
C LYS A 7 -15.78 5.66 -5.69
N GLY A 8 -16.68 6.43 -5.10
CA GLY A 8 -17.29 6.11 -3.82
C GLY A 8 -16.52 6.57 -2.60
N GLY A 9 -15.43 7.34 -2.76
CA GLY A 9 -14.70 7.82 -1.60
C GLY A 9 -13.33 8.37 -1.89
N ARG A 10 -12.52 8.46 -0.83
CA ARG A 10 -11.15 8.98 -0.91
C ARG A 10 -10.21 8.00 -0.24
N ILE A 11 -9.00 7.85 -0.79
CA ILE A 11 -7.91 7.17 -0.11
C ILE A 11 -6.80 8.15 0.22
N THR A 12 -6.19 7.95 1.37
CA THR A 12 -5.01 8.70 1.77
C THR A 12 -3.79 7.98 1.23
N GLU A 13 -2.87 8.74 0.68
CA GLU A 13 -1.61 8.22 0.17
C GLU A 13 -0.46 8.74 1.03
N TYR A 14 0.36 7.85 1.53
CA TYR A 14 1.52 8.18 2.37
C TYR A 14 2.80 7.86 1.61
N ASP A 15 3.75 8.78 1.64
CA ASP A 15 5.03 8.58 0.98
C ASP A 15 6.02 7.89 1.94
N LEU A 16 6.42 6.67 1.58
CA LEU A 16 7.47 5.93 2.27
C LEU A 16 8.77 5.95 1.47
N HIS A 17 8.86 6.85 0.47
CA HIS A 17 10.00 6.97 -0.40
C HIS A 17 10.52 8.43 -0.48
N PRO A 18 10.56 9.19 0.62
CA PRO A 18 11.26 10.46 0.58
C PRO A 18 12.74 10.22 0.32
N ARG A 19 13.37 11.17 -0.36
CA ARG A 19 14.78 11.07 -0.69
C ARG A 19 15.63 10.84 0.57
N GLY A 20 16.48 9.83 0.53
CA GLY A 20 17.38 9.50 1.62
C GLY A 20 16.79 8.64 2.73
N MET A 21 15.53 8.21 2.61
CA MET A 21 14.93 7.36 3.63
C MET A 21 15.55 5.96 3.62
N ARG A 22 15.85 5.45 4.80
CA ARG A 22 16.37 4.10 4.99
C ARG A 22 15.22 3.12 5.20
N VAL A 23 15.51 1.81 5.02
CA VAL A 23 14.50 0.76 5.19
C VAL A 23 13.91 0.77 6.60
N ASP A 24 14.76 0.84 7.62
CA ASP A 24 14.30 0.84 9.01
C ASP A 24 13.42 2.08 9.34
N GLU A 25 13.76 3.22 8.77
CA GLU A 25 12.94 4.43 8.91
C GLU A 25 11.59 4.28 8.21
N ALA A 26 11.59 3.70 7.01
CA ALA A 26 10.36 3.45 6.27
C ALA A 26 9.44 2.50 7.03
N LEU A 27 9.97 1.44 7.61
CA LEU A 27 9.19 0.48 8.39
C LEU A 27 8.64 1.10 9.68
N ALA A 28 9.42 1.94 10.36
CA ALA A 28 8.95 2.66 11.53
C ALA A 28 7.80 3.61 11.18
N ARG A 29 7.92 4.28 10.03
CA ARG A 29 6.87 5.17 9.54
C ARG A 29 5.61 4.38 9.17
N LEU A 30 5.77 3.24 8.50
CA LEU A 30 4.66 2.35 8.17
C LEU A 30 3.90 1.91 9.43
N GLU A 31 4.62 1.53 10.47
CA GLU A 31 4.01 1.11 11.73
C GLU A 31 3.10 2.21 12.30
N ARG A 32 3.58 3.46 12.30
CA ARG A 32 2.78 4.60 12.75
C ARG A 32 1.57 4.84 11.87
N ILE A 33 1.73 4.72 10.56
CA ILE A 33 0.65 4.89 9.59
C ILE A 33 -0.43 3.84 9.81
N VAL A 34 -0.06 2.58 9.94
CA VAL A 34 -1.01 1.49 10.18
C VAL A 34 -1.77 1.73 11.48
N SER A 35 -1.07 2.14 12.54
CA SER A 35 -1.70 2.43 13.83
C SER A 35 -2.72 3.57 13.70
N VAL A 36 -2.36 4.65 13.02
CA VAL A 36 -3.26 5.79 12.81
C VAL A 36 -4.48 5.38 11.99
N GLU A 37 -4.27 4.64 10.90
CA GLU A 37 -5.38 4.25 10.03
C GLU A 37 -6.31 3.26 10.70
N ARG A 38 -5.79 2.34 11.50
CA ARG A 38 -6.61 1.43 12.30
C ARG A 38 -7.47 2.20 13.31
N GLY A 39 -6.91 3.26 13.88
CA GLY A 39 -7.64 4.11 14.82
C GLY A 39 -8.80 4.87 14.19
N LYS A 40 -8.78 5.08 12.88
CA LYS A 40 -9.88 5.72 12.14
C LYS A 40 -11.01 4.76 11.81
N GLY A 41 -10.82 3.47 12.06
CA GLY A 41 -11.77 2.43 11.71
C GLY A 41 -11.44 1.76 10.39
N ARG A 42 -12.39 1.02 9.85
CA ARG A 42 -12.23 0.21 8.65
C ARG A 42 -12.03 1.09 7.41
N GLY A 43 -11.02 0.76 6.61
CA GLY A 43 -10.76 1.53 5.39
C GLY A 43 -9.56 1.04 4.61
N VAL A 44 -9.23 1.79 3.56
CA VAL A 44 -8.11 1.50 2.68
C VAL A 44 -7.23 2.75 2.58
N PHE A 45 -5.93 2.55 2.58
CA PHE A 45 -4.97 3.61 2.30
C PHE A 45 -3.86 3.07 1.40
N ALA A 46 -3.05 3.97 0.87
CA ALA A 46 -1.95 3.61 -0.01
C ALA A 46 -0.63 4.13 0.55
N VAL A 47 0.44 3.37 0.31
CA VAL A 47 1.80 3.82 0.62
C VAL A 47 2.62 3.81 -0.67
N VAL A 48 3.42 4.83 -0.86
CA VAL A 48 4.29 4.97 -2.03
C VAL A 48 5.68 4.52 -1.64
N THR A 49 6.18 3.48 -2.30
CA THR A 49 7.50 2.89 -2.02
C THR A 49 8.50 3.12 -3.14
N GLY A 50 8.05 3.65 -4.27
CA GLY A 50 8.87 3.81 -5.46
C GLY A 50 8.98 2.53 -6.28
N TYR A 51 9.58 2.67 -7.46
CA TYR A 51 9.61 1.58 -8.46
C TYR A 51 10.74 0.57 -8.28
N GLY A 52 11.80 0.95 -7.59
CA GLY A 52 12.96 0.09 -7.47
C GLY A 52 13.85 0.07 -8.71
N SER A 53 13.74 1.04 -9.59
CA SER A 53 14.61 1.17 -10.75
C SER A 53 16.06 1.42 -10.36
N THR A 54 16.28 1.95 -9.16
CA THR A 54 17.58 2.04 -8.52
C THR A 54 17.53 1.24 -7.24
N GLY A 55 18.58 0.53 -6.90
CA GLY A 55 18.60 -0.47 -5.86
C GLY A 55 17.91 -0.09 -4.53
N GLY A 56 17.98 1.16 -4.10
CA GLY A 56 17.43 1.57 -2.81
C GLY A 56 15.90 1.47 -2.70
N THR A 57 15.18 1.80 -3.77
CA THR A 57 13.71 1.79 -3.74
C THR A 57 13.14 0.38 -3.72
N ALA A 58 13.81 -0.56 -4.38
CA ALA A 58 13.40 -1.96 -4.34
C ALA A 58 13.51 -2.54 -2.94
N LEU A 59 14.50 -2.13 -2.18
CA LEU A 59 14.67 -2.58 -0.79
C LEU A 59 13.52 -2.13 0.09
N ILE A 60 13.08 -0.90 -0.05
CA ILE A 60 11.94 -0.37 0.71
C ILE A 60 10.66 -1.11 0.34
N LYS A 61 10.39 -1.25 -0.96
CA LYS A 61 9.19 -1.98 -1.42
C LYS A 61 9.16 -3.40 -0.87
N ASN A 62 10.26 -4.14 -1.00
CA ASN A 62 10.33 -5.52 -0.55
C ASN A 62 10.16 -5.63 0.96
N ALA A 63 10.75 -4.71 1.72
CA ALA A 63 10.61 -4.68 3.17
C ALA A 63 9.16 -4.38 3.59
N VAL A 64 8.50 -3.45 2.90
CA VAL A 64 7.09 -3.11 3.18
C VAL A 64 6.19 -4.31 2.89
N ILE A 65 6.40 -5.01 1.78
CA ILE A 65 5.61 -6.21 1.44
C ILE A 65 5.80 -7.28 2.52
N ALA A 66 7.04 -7.54 2.93
CA ALA A 66 7.31 -8.52 3.98
C ALA A 66 6.63 -8.14 5.29
N LYS A 67 6.65 -6.86 5.66
CA LYS A 67 5.99 -6.36 6.87
C LYS A 67 4.46 -6.49 6.77
N CYS A 68 3.89 -6.22 5.59
CA CYS A 68 2.46 -6.40 5.37
C CYS A 68 2.04 -7.86 5.54
N ARG A 69 2.85 -8.80 5.07
CA ARG A 69 2.57 -10.22 5.30
C ARG A 69 2.55 -10.57 6.78
N THR A 70 3.47 -10.01 7.55
CA THR A 70 3.51 -10.17 9.00
C THR A 70 2.26 -9.57 9.65
N TYR A 71 1.89 -8.36 9.28
CA TYR A 71 0.67 -7.71 9.79
C TYR A 71 -0.58 -8.52 9.46
N LEU A 72 -0.64 -9.10 8.27
CA LEU A 72 -1.77 -9.93 7.86
C LEU A 72 -1.90 -11.17 8.75
N ARG A 73 -0.80 -11.84 9.02
CA ARG A 73 -0.78 -13.00 9.93
C ARG A 73 -1.19 -12.63 11.36
N GLN A 74 -0.87 -11.41 11.78
CA GLN A 74 -1.19 -10.91 13.12
C GLN A 74 -2.58 -10.28 13.21
N ASN A 75 -3.34 -10.27 12.11
CA ASN A 75 -4.63 -9.61 12.01
C ASN A 75 -4.56 -8.09 12.27
N HIS A 76 -3.42 -7.48 12.02
CA HIS A 76 -3.25 -6.04 12.12
C HIS A 76 -3.81 -5.31 10.90
N ILE A 77 -3.81 -5.98 9.75
CA ILE A 77 -4.44 -5.48 8.53
C ILE A 77 -5.34 -6.59 7.96
N ARG A 78 -6.32 -6.20 7.14
CA ARG A 78 -7.23 -7.15 6.49
C ARG A 78 -6.71 -7.64 5.16
N GLY A 79 -5.82 -6.91 4.52
CA GLY A 79 -5.24 -7.28 3.26
C GLY A 79 -4.30 -6.20 2.75
N PHE A 80 -3.52 -6.54 1.73
CA PHE A 80 -2.69 -5.58 1.01
C PHE A 80 -2.59 -6.01 -0.44
N LEU A 81 -2.29 -5.04 -1.31
CA LEU A 81 -2.16 -5.29 -2.74
C LEU A 81 -1.03 -4.44 -3.30
N ASP A 82 -0.05 -5.09 -3.93
CA ASP A 82 0.95 -4.41 -4.74
C ASP A 82 0.21 -3.75 -5.91
N GLY A 83 0.40 -2.44 -6.08
CA GLY A 83 -0.29 -1.69 -7.12
C GLY A 83 -0.03 -2.18 -8.55
N GLU A 84 1.04 -2.94 -8.74
CA GLU A 84 1.31 -3.62 -10.01
C GLU A 84 0.17 -4.54 -10.44
N PHE A 85 -0.52 -5.16 -9.49
CA PHE A 85 -1.58 -6.13 -9.75
C PHE A 85 -2.98 -5.54 -9.69
N ALA A 86 -3.12 -4.25 -9.44
CA ALA A 86 -4.44 -3.63 -9.30
C ALA A 86 -5.26 -3.64 -10.58
N GLY A 87 -4.60 -3.73 -11.74
CA GLY A 87 -5.26 -3.78 -13.04
C GLY A 87 -5.65 -5.18 -13.49
N ASP A 88 -5.20 -6.21 -12.80
CA ASP A 88 -5.45 -7.60 -13.15
C ASP A 88 -6.36 -8.25 -12.10
N ILE A 89 -7.67 -8.16 -12.31
CA ILE A 89 -8.67 -8.65 -11.38
C ILE A 89 -8.65 -10.18 -11.21
N PHE A 90 -7.97 -10.89 -12.11
CA PHE A 90 -7.85 -12.35 -12.02
C PHE A 90 -6.54 -12.77 -11.34
N SER A 91 -5.66 -11.85 -11.00
CA SER A 91 -4.44 -12.21 -10.26
C SER A 91 -4.79 -12.70 -8.87
N PRO A 92 -4.05 -13.70 -8.33
CA PRO A 92 -4.27 -14.14 -6.95
C PRO A 92 -4.15 -13.01 -5.94
N GLN A 93 -3.26 -12.05 -6.20
CA GLN A 93 -3.05 -10.88 -5.35
C GLN A 93 -4.30 -10.01 -5.30
N ALA A 94 -4.88 -9.69 -6.46
CA ALA A 94 -6.10 -8.88 -6.51
C ALA A 94 -7.29 -9.61 -5.91
N LEU A 95 -7.45 -10.90 -6.20
CA LEU A 95 -8.55 -11.70 -5.68
C LEU A 95 -8.53 -11.82 -4.16
N SER A 96 -7.35 -11.78 -3.55
CA SER A 96 -7.21 -11.85 -2.10
C SER A 96 -7.33 -10.51 -1.40
N PHE A 97 -7.46 -9.40 -2.14
CA PHE A 97 -7.57 -8.08 -1.55
C PHE A 97 -9.03 -7.70 -1.33
N PRO A 98 -9.47 -7.54 -0.06
CA PRO A 98 -10.90 -7.39 0.25
C PRO A 98 -11.53 -6.09 -0.26
N GLU A 99 -10.73 -5.06 -0.48
CA GLU A 99 -11.22 -3.72 -0.85
C GLU A 99 -10.85 -3.33 -2.28
N LEU A 100 -10.73 -4.31 -3.18
CA LEU A 100 -10.32 -4.06 -4.57
C LEU A 100 -11.19 -3.00 -5.25
N CYS A 101 -12.50 -3.04 -5.02
CA CYS A 101 -13.44 -2.11 -5.65
C CYS A 101 -13.32 -0.67 -5.11
N SER A 102 -12.65 -0.49 -3.98
CA SER A 102 -12.45 0.83 -3.37
C SER A 102 -11.22 1.56 -3.92
N LEU A 103 -10.46 0.92 -4.82
CA LEU A 103 -9.27 1.54 -5.38
C LEU A 103 -9.62 2.59 -6.43
N PRO A 104 -8.74 3.61 -6.62
CA PRO A 104 -8.96 4.60 -7.67
C PRO A 104 -9.06 3.95 -9.05
N VAL A 105 -9.86 4.54 -9.92
CA VAL A 105 -9.95 4.08 -11.32
C VAL A 105 -8.57 4.05 -11.98
N SER A 106 -7.73 5.03 -11.68
CA SER A 106 -6.37 5.08 -12.21
C SER A 106 -5.54 3.84 -11.82
N ALA A 107 -5.79 3.25 -10.65
CA ALA A 107 -5.09 2.06 -10.21
C ALA A 107 -5.39 0.86 -11.10
N HIS A 108 -6.62 0.79 -11.62
CA HIS A 108 -7.04 -0.29 -12.52
C HIS A 108 -6.60 -0.07 -13.97
N ARG A 109 -6.52 1.19 -14.40
CA ARG A 109 -6.15 1.54 -15.76
C ARG A 109 -4.65 1.65 -15.98
N SER A 110 -3.93 2.09 -14.95
CA SER A 110 -2.48 2.30 -15.01
C SER A 110 -1.85 1.73 -13.75
N PRO A 111 -1.69 0.41 -13.68
CA PRO A 111 -1.10 -0.23 -12.50
C PRO A 111 0.26 0.40 -12.16
N ASN A 112 0.50 0.59 -10.89
CA ASN A 112 1.69 1.29 -10.41
C ASN A 112 2.47 0.41 -9.44
N PRO A 113 3.63 -0.15 -9.85
CA PRO A 113 4.44 -0.98 -8.95
C PRO A 113 5.10 -0.20 -7.82
N GLY A 114 5.04 1.13 -7.85
CA GLY A 114 5.57 1.97 -6.76
C GLY A 114 4.58 2.22 -5.63
N VAL A 115 3.39 1.64 -5.68
CA VAL A 115 2.33 1.86 -4.69
C VAL A 115 1.87 0.53 -4.12
N ILE A 116 1.60 0.49 -2.81
CA ILE A 116 0.99 -0.66 -2.15
C ILE A 116 -0.28 -0.17 -1.45
N TYR A 117 -1.41 -0.84 -1.72
CA TYR A 117 -2.69 -0.57 -1.06
C TYR A 117 -2.84 -1.46 0.16
N ILE A 118 -3.33 -0.90 1.26
CA ILE A 118 -3.47 -1.62 2.53
C ILE A 118 -4.89 -1.41 3.06
N ALA A 119 -5.54 -2.50 3.43
CA ALA A 119 -6.86 -2.48 4.04
C ALA A 119 -6.75 -2.80 5.53
N VAL A 120 -7.33 -1.95 6.35
CA VAL A 120 -7.37 -2.11 7.80
C VAL A 120 -8.78 -2.30 8.32
#